data_0b6d50cf1c1d64ce0f08fdf2f99c74f8
#
_entry.id   0b6d50cf1c1d64ce0f08fdf2f99c74f8
#
_cell.length_a   1.000
_cell.length_b   1.000
_cell.length_c   1.000
_cell.angle_alpha   90.00
_cell.angle_beta   90.00
_cell.angle_gamma   90.00
#
_symmetry.space_group_name_H-M   'P 1'
#
loop_
_entity.id
_entity.type
_entity.pdbx_description
1 polymer ?
#
loop_
_entity_poly.entity_id
_entity_poly.type
_entity_poly.pdbx_seq_one_letter_code
_entity_poly.pdbx_strand_id
1 'polypeptide(L)'
;MSNSSIEKINNKYNFKIEYKLINNKELLKSRLSEIPKSSGCYLFKDIDNNLLYIGKSKKLRSRVSSYFNNYSELTPRLSLMVRQITEIEIIVTDSEYEALNLESNLIKTNKPYFNI
;
A
#
# COMPACT_ATOMS: atom_id res chain seq x y z
N MET A 1 -19.99 -8.09 -14.73
CA MET A 1 -18.71 -7.47 -15.03
C MET A 1 -18.18 -6.75 -13.81
N SER A 2 -16.95 -6.96 -13.54
CA SER A 2 -16.32 -6.37 -12.36
C SER A 2 -15.86 -4.94 -12.63
N ASN A 3 -16.30 -3.99 -11.79
CA ASN A 3 -15.77 -2.64 -11.79
C ASN A 3 -14.64 -2.52 -10.75
N SER A 4 -14.09 -3.66 -10.38
CA SER A 4 -13.03 -3.70 -9.39
C SER A 4 -11.77 -3.04 -9.95
N SER A 5 -11.18 -2.15 -9.16
CA SER A 5 -9.87 -1.59 -9.48
C SER A 5 -8.75 -2.47 -8.91
N ILE A 6 -9.08 -3.72 -8.59
CA ILE A 6 -8.13 -4.68 -8.04
C ILE A 6 -7.73 -5.66 -9.13
N GLU A 7 -6.43 -5.76 -9.34
CA GLU A 7 -5.86 -6.76 -10.23
C GLU A 7 -5.01 -7.70 -9.39
N LYS A 8 -5.12 -8.99 -9.67
CA LYS A 8 -4.29 -10.00 -9.01
C LYS A 8 -3.55 -10.82 -10.06
N ILE A 9 -2.22 -10.85 -9.93
CA ILE A 9 -1.37 -11.70 -10.76
C ILE A 9 -0.42 -12.42 -9.80
N ASN A 10 -0.57 -13.74 -9.70
CA ASN A 10 0.15 -14.56 -8.72
C ASN A 10 -0.11 -14.04 -7.31
N ASN A 11 0.94 -13.63 -6.58
CA ASN A 11 0.82 -13.11 -5.22
C ASN A 11 0.79 -11.58 -5.17
N LYS A 12 0.57 -10.94 -6.33
CA LYS A 12 0.54 -9.48 -6.43
C LYS A 12 -0.87 -8.98 -6.62
N TYR A 13 -1.20 -7.93 -5.88
CA TYR A 13 -2.50 -7.26 -5.93
C TYR A 13 -2.26 -5.78 -6.14
N ASN A 14 -3.01 -5.17 -7.04
CA ASN A 14 -2.95 -3.73 -7.28
C ASN A 14 -4.28 -3.08 -6.92
N PHE A 15 -4.23 -2.08 -6.07
CA PHE A 15 -5.40 -1.33 -5.60
C PHE A 15 -5.25 0.12 -6.01
N LYS A 16 -6.16 0.62 -6.84
CA LYS A 16 -6.13 2.02 -7.23
C LYS A 16 -6.93 2.86 -6.24
N ILE A 17 -6.31 3.93 -5.78
CA ILE A 17 -6.94 4.88 -4.86
C ILE A 17 -7.26 6.13 -5.67
N GLU A 18 -8.50 6.24 -6.12
CA GLU A 18 -8.96 7.40 -6.86
C GLU A 18 -9.21 8.57 -5.90
N TYR A 19 -9.10 9.78 -6.41
CA TYR A 19 -9.35 10.99 -5.64
C TYR A 19 -10.68 10.94 -4.88
N LYS A 20 -11.70 10.39 -5.52
CA LYS A 20 -13.03 10.25 -4.92
C LYS A 20 -13.04 9.42 -3.64
N LEU A 21 -12.14 8.44 -3.55
CA LEU A 21 -12.06 7.56 -2.39
C LEU A 21 -11.54 8.29 -1.15
N ILE A 22 -10.63 9.24 -1.35
CA ILE A 22 -10.09 10.01 -0.24
C ILE A 22 -11.18 10.82 0.46
N ASN A 23 -12.17 11.29 -0.32
CA ASN A 23 -13.28 12.08 0.21
C ASN A 23 -14.50 11.23 0.60
N ASN A 24 -14.42 9.92 0.43
CA ASN A 24 -15.50 9.00 0.79
C ASN A 24 -14.93 7.90 1.68
N LYS A 25 -15.08 8.08 2.99
CA LYS A 25 -14.51 7.17 3.98
C LYS A 25 -15.04 5.75 3.86
N GLU A 26 -16.31 5.59 3.51
CA GLU A 26 -16.91 4.27 3.40
C GLU A 26 -16.37 3.51 2.19
N LEU A 27 -16.24 4.18 1.04
CA LEU A 27 -15.68 3.56 -0.14
C LEU A 27 -14.21 3.22 0.06
N LEU A 28 -13.46 4.12 0.69
CA LEU A 28 -12.06 3.88 1.00
C LEU A 28 -11.92 2.66 1.92
N LYS A 29 -12.71 2.60 2.98
CA LYS A 29 -12.70 1.49 3.92
C LYS A 29 -13.05 0.18 3.22
N SER A 30 -14.05 0.20 2.34
CA SER A 30 -14.45 -0.97 1.58
C SER A 30 -13.31 -1.44 0.68
N ARG A 31 -12.61 -0.51 0.02
CA ARG A 31 -11.47 -0.83 -0.83
C ARG A 31 -10.33 -1.45 -0.01
N LEU A 32 -10.01 -0.84 1.11
CA LEU A 32 -8.93 -1.32 1.98
C LEU A 32 -9.25 -2.69 2.59
N SER A 33 -10.53 -3.01 2.78
CA SER A 33 -10.94 -4.31 3.33
C SER A 33 -10.66 -5.47 2.38
N GLU A 34 -10.37 -5.18 1.12
CA GLU A 34 -10.05 -6.22 0.13
C GLU A 34 -8.56 -6.59 0.14
N ILE A 35 -7.75 -5.85 0.88
CA ILE A 35 -6.32 -6.17 1.03
C ILE A 35 -6.18 -7.47 1.82
N PRO A 36 -5.33 -8.42 1.37
CA PRO A 36 -5.11 -9.65 2.12
C PRO A 36 -4.61 -9.39 3.53
N LYS A 37 -5.00 -10.24 4.47
CA LYS A 37 -4.55 -10.15 5.86
C LYS A 37 -3.18 -10.77 6.09
N SER A 38 -2.63 -11.38 5.07
CA SER A 38 -1.37 -12.12 5.11
C SER A 38 -0.17 -11.24 5.37
N SER A 39 0.98 -11.86 5.58
CA SER A 39 2.26 -11.17 5.60
C SER A 39 2.70 -10.83 4.17
N GLY A 40 3.51 -9.80 4.03
CA GLY A 40 4.03 -9.40 2.73
C GLY A 40 4.55 -7.97 2.72
N CYS A 41 4.68 -7.45 1.51
CA CYS A 41 5.13 -6.09 1.28
C CYS A 41 4.04 -5.25 0.64
N TYR A 42 4.07 -3.96 0.93
CA TYR A 42 3.18 -2.99 0.31
C TYR A 42 4.02 -1.88 -0.31
N LEU A 43 3.61 -1.44 -1.48
CA LEU A 43 4.30 -0.41 -2.27
C LEU A 43 3.29 0.68 -2.58
N PHE A 44 3.61 1.91 -2.19
CA PHE A 44 2.76 3.06 -2.48
C PHE A 44 3.30 3.79 -3.70
N LYS A 45 2.43 4.10 -4.64
CA LYS A 45 2.77 4.78 -5.88
C LYS A 45 1.93 6.03 -6.08
N ASP A 46 2.50 7.02 -6.75
CA ASP A 46 1.79 8.25 -7.09
C ASP A 46 1.17 8.16 -8.49
N ILE A 47 0.55 9.25 -8.92
CA ILE A 47 -0.14 9.32 -10.22
C ILE A 47 0.81 9.12 -11.41
N ASP A 48 2.08 9.44 -11.24
CA ASP A 48 3.10 9.29 -12.27
C ASP A 48 3.81 7.94 -12.18
N ASN A 49 3.28 7.01 -11.38
CA ASN A 49 3.81 5.68 -11.17
C ASN A 49 5.18 5.67 -10.47
N ASN A 50 5.51 6.74 -9.76
CA ASN A 50 6.71 6.79 -8.93
C ASN A 50 6.46 6.04 -7.63
N LEU A 51 7.46 5.26 -7.20
CA LEU A 51 7.40 4.59 -5.91
C LEU A 51 7.65 5.59 -4.79
N LEU A 52 6.64 5.76 -3.94
CA LEU A 52 6.72 6.66 -2.79
C LEU A 52 7.35 5.96 -1.59
N TYR A 53 6.95 4.72 -1.35
CA TYR A 53 7.35 4.01 -0.15
C TYR A 53 7.14 2.50 -0.30
N ILE A 54 8.03 1.73 0.32
CA ILE A 54 7.93 0.28 0.39
C ILE A 54 8.01 -0.12 1.86
N GLY A 55 7.06 -0.93 2.32
CA GLY A 55 7.06 -1.43 3.68
C GLY A 55 6.71 -2.91 3.71
N LYS A 56 6.87 -3.51 4.88
CA LYS A 56 6.48 -4.90 5.12
C LYS A 56 5.57 -4.97 6.34
N SER A 57 4.78 -6.04 6.41
CA SER A 57 3.93 -6.27 7.57
C SER A 57 3.58 -7.75 7.69
N LYS A 58 3.34 -8.19 8.91
CA LYS A 58 2.74 -9.50 9.19
C LYS A 58 1.26 -9.50 8.87
N LYS A 59 0.64 -8.32 8.89
CA LYS A 59 -0.80 -8.11 8.72
C LYS A 59 -0.99 -6.95 7.75
N LEU A 60 -0.92 -7.25 6.47
CA LEU A 60 -0.94 -6.22 5.42
C LEU A 60 -2.16 -5.32 5.50
N ARG A 61 -3.36 -5.91 5.61
CA ARG A 61 -4.59 -5.10 5.64
C ARG A 61 -4.58 -4.09 6.78
N SER A 62 -4.25 -4.55 7.97
CA SER A 62 -4.24 -3.70 9.16
C SER A 62 -3.20 -2.60 9.03
N ARG A 63 -2.00 -2.95 8.56
CA ARG A 63 -0.90 -1.99 8.43
C ARG A 63 -1.21 -0.92 7.40
N VAL A 64 -1.63 -1.33 6.22
CA VAL A 64 -1.94 -0.37 5.14
C VAL A 64 -3.12 0.50 5.52
N SER A 65 -4.18 -0.10 6.08
CA SER A 65 -5.35 0.66 6.52
C SER A 65 -5.00 1.72 7.55
N SER A 66 -3.99 1.46 8.39
CA SER A 66 -3.61 2.42 9.44
C SER A 66 -3.12 3.76 8.88
N TYR A 67 -2.53 3.76 7.69
CA TYR A 67 -2.10 5.01 7.04
C TYR A 67 -3.28 5.90 6.68
N PHE A 68 -4.42 5.31 6.39
CA PHE A 68 -5.60 6.03 5.94
C PHE A 68 -6.60 6.30 7.07
N ASN A 69 -6.69 5.38 8.03
CA ASN A 69 -7.66 5.50 9.14
C ASN A 69 -7.16 6.44 10.24
N ASN A 70 -5.86 6.47 10.47
CA ASN A 70 -5.25 7.27 11.52
C ASN A 70 -4.48 8.46 10.95
N TYR A 71 -5.05 9.08 9.93
CA TYR A 71 -4.40 10.16 9.20
C TYR A 71 -3.93 11.30 10.10
N SER A 72 -4.75 11.66 11.10
CA SER A 72 -4.42 12.75 12.03
C SER A 72 -3.23 12.43 12.95
N GLU A 73 -2.88 11.15 13.08
CA GLU A 73 -1.77 10.72 13.93
C GLU A 73 -0.46 10.60 13.15
N LEU A 74 -0.50 10.81 11.84
CA LEU A 74 0.70 10.72 11.01
C LEU A 74 1.59 11.93 11.22
N THR A 75 2.90 11.70 11.07
CA THR A 75 3.85 12.81 11.02
C THR A 75 3.57 13.65 9.77
N PRO A 76 4.00 14.93 9.73
CA PRO A 76 3.84 15.74 8.53
C PRO A 76 4.40 15.08 7.27
N ARG A 77 5.53 14.40 7.40
CA ARG A 77 6.16 13.69 6.28
C ARG A 77 5.28 12.55 5.76
N LEU A 78 4.76 11.71 6.65
CA LEU A 78 3.91 10.60 6.25
C LEU A 78 2.56 11.09 5.73
N SER A 79 2.04 12.16 6.31
CA SER A 79 0.81 12.78 5.84
C SER A 79 0.97 13.28 4.40
N LEU A 80 2.11 13.90 4.10
CA LEU A 80 2.42 14.34 2.75
C LEU A 80 2.48 13.15 1.78
N MET A 81 3.09 12.04 2.22
CA MET A 81 3.18 10.83 1.41
C MET A 81 1.80 10.27 1.11
N VAL A 82 0.97 10.10 2.14
CA VAL A 82 -0.35 9.47 1.98
C VAL A 82 -1.22 10.24 0.99
N ARG A 83 -1.14 11.57 1.00
CA ARG A 83 -1.92 12.38 0.07
C ARG A 83 -1.56 12.17 -1.39
N GLN A 84 -0.38 11.62 -1.67
CA GLN A 84 0.08 11.39 -3.03
C GLN A 84 -0.23 9.98 -3.54
N ILE A 85 -0.69 9.09 -2.67
CA ILE A 85 -0.92 7.69 -3.05
C ILE A 85 -2.12 7.59 -3.99
N THR A 86 -1.87 7.03 -5.17
CA THR A 86 -2.92 6.71 -6.14
C THR A 86 -3.01 5.23 -6.43
N GLU A 87 -2.00 4.47 -6.03
CA GLU A 87 -1.99 3.03 -6.23
C GLU A 87 -1.23 2.35 -5.10
N ILE A 88 -1.77 1.23 -4.64
CA ILE A 88 -1.12 0.38 -3.64
C ILE A 88 -0.88 -0.97 -4.29
N GLU A 89 0.37 -1.38 -4.35
CA GLU A 89 0.72 -2.73 -4.79
C GLU A 89 0.99 -3.57 -3.54
N ILE A 90 0.39 -4.76 -3.50
CA ILE A 90 0.55 -5.71 -2.40
C ILE A 90 1.21 -6.96 -2.95
N ILE A 91 2.26 -7.42 -2.29
CA ILE A 91 2.93 -8.67 -2.63
C ILE A 91 2.84 -9.57 -1.39
N VAL A 92 2.02 -10.62 -1.48
CA VAL A 92 1.85 -11.57 -0.39
C VAL A 92 3.04 -12.53 -0.37
N THR A 93 3.57 -12.77 0.81
CA THR A 93 4.66 -13.73 1.01
C THR A 93 4.20 -14.85 1.92
N ASP A 94 4.91 -15.99 1.86
CA ASP A 94 4.59 -17.16 2.69
C ASP A 94 5.00 -16.97 4.15
N SER A 95 5.92 -16.05 4.39
CA SER A 95 6.45 -15.83 5.74
C SER A 95 6.91 -14.38 5.91
N GLU A 96 7.10 -13.99 7.17
CA GLU A 96 7.66 -12.69 7.51
C GLU A 96 9.11 -12.57 7.04
N TYR A 97 9.84 -13.69 7.05
CA TYR A 97 11.22 -13.73 6.60
C TYR A 97 11.33 -13.38 5.12
N GLU A 98 10.45 -13.95 4.30
CA GLU A 98 10.37 -13.61 2.89
C GLU A 98 10.01 -12.14 2.68
N ALA A 99 9.07 -11.62 3.49
CA ALA A 99 8.68 -10.22 3.40
C ALA A 99 9.85 -9.30 3.72
N LEU A 100 10.65 -9.65 4.73
CA LEU A 100 11.83 -8.87 5.11
C LEU A 100 12.85 -8.83 3.97
N ASN A 101 13.15 -9.98 3.38
CA ASN A 101 14.11 -10.07 2.29
C ASN A 101 13.62 -9.32 1.06
N LEU A 102 12.34 -9.47 0.74
CA LEU A 102 11.75 -8.79 -0.40
C LEU A 102 11.77 -7.28 -0.23
N GLU A 103 11.39 -6.80 0.96
CA GLU A 103 11.41 -5.36 1.26
C GLU A 103 12.83 -4.79 1.08
N SER A 104 13.82 -5.46 1.66
CA SER A 104 15.20 -5.02 1.55
C SER A 104 15.68 -4.92 0.11
N ASN A 105 15.37 -5.92 -0.69
CA ASN A 105 15.78 -5.94 -2.08
C ASN A 105 15.07 -4.87 -2.91
N LEU A 106 13.78 -4.69 -2.67
CA LEU A 106 12.99 -3.68 -3.38
C LEU A 106 13.44 -2.27 -3.04
N ILE A 107 13.76 -2.00 -1.78
CA ILE A 107 14.26 -0.68 -1.35
C ILE A 107 15.61 -0.40 -1.97
N LYS A 108 16.52 -1.38 -1.97
CA LYS A 108 17.86 -1.22 -2.56
C LYS A 108 17.77 -0.91 -4.05
N THR A 109 16.89 -1.61 -4.75
CA THR A 109 16.76 -1.46 -6.19
C THR A 109 16.06 -0.17 -6.58
N ASN A 110 14.99 0.19 -5.87
CA ASN A 110 14.11 1.30 -6.26
C ASN A 110 14.37 2.61 -5.52
N LYS A 111 14.94 2.54 -4.33
CA LYS A 111 15.25 3.71 -3.49
C LYS A 111 14.08 4.70 -3.41
N PRO A 112 12.90 4.27 -2.89
CA PRO A 112 11.74 5.14 -2.86
C PRO A 112 11.99 6.37 -2.00
N TYR A 113 11.37 7.49 -2.41
CA TYR A 113 11.63 8.79 -1.79
C TYR A 113 11.41 8.80 -0.28
N PHE A 114 10.32 8.20 0.18
CA PHE A 114 9.95 8.25 1.60
C PHE A 114 10.60 7.15 2.46
N ASN A 115 11.41 6.28 1.88
CA ASN A 115 12.19 5.29 2.65
C ASN A 115 13.51 5.84 3.16
N ILE A 116 13.84 7.04 2.80
CA ILE A 116 15.10 7.69 3.21
C ILE A 116 14.93 8.38 4.55
#